data_678211f531d4315158f3d640bc9ab7eb
#
_entry.id   678211f531d4315158f3d640bc9ab7eb
#
_cell.length_a   1.000
_cell.length_b   1.000
_cell.length_c   1.000
_cell.angle_alpha   90.00
_cell.angle_beta   90.00
_cell.angle_gamma   90.00
#
_symmetry.space_group_name_H-M   'P 1'
#
loop_
_entity.id
_entity.type
_entity.pdbx_description
1 polymer ?
#
loop_
_entity_poly.entity_id
_entity_poly.type
_entity_poly.pdbx_seq_one_letter_code
_entity_poly.pdbx_strand_id
1 'polypeptide(L)'
;IGPRQVLQECCADQLGTWARDGWWYDNAKWQYLHYHTWAADNESIKSEWENCFTGIMQANSVIDDLQKLDPAKFNMSQAEMDNFIAQNKALRAWFYIRLLDAFRNVPLAVSLDQSKNSVGQVTPQELFNFIETELKTSIEALPAKNGNAGNGIAQGQWTKAGAAALLVRLYLN
;
A
#
# COMPACT_ATOMS: atom_id res chain seq x y z
N ILE A 1 -8.76 -13.59 -7.72
CA ILE A 1 -8.49 -13.36 -6.28
C ILE A 1 -7.04 -12.93 -6.17
N GLY A 2 -6.76 -11.76 -5.57
CA GLY A 2 -5.41 -11.25 -5.43
C GLY A 2 -4.65 -11.92 -4.26
N PRO A 3 -3.30 -11.86 -4.25
CA PRO A 3 -2.48 -12.52 -3.24
C PRO A 3 -2.89 -12.21 -1.80
N ARG A 4 -3.16 -10.93 -1.49
CA ARG A 4 -3.60 -10.52 -0.16
C ARG A 4 -4.93 -11.15 0.26
N GLN A 5 -5.90 -11.22 -0.63
CA GLN A 5 -7.18 -11.84 -0.32
C GLN A 5 -7.02 -13.34 -0.03
N VAL A 6 -6.18 -14.02 -0.81
CA VAL A 6 -5.82 -15.41 -0.56
C VAL A 6 -5.20 -15.59 0.82
N LEU A 7 -4.22 -14.75 1.18
CA LEU A 7 -3.60 -14.80 2.51
C LEU A 7 -4.62 -14.60 3.63
N GLN A 8 -5.48 -13.59 3.51
CA GLN A 8 -6.48 -13.30 4.53
C GLN A 8 -7.52 -14.42 4.68
N GLU A 9 -8.10 -14.87 3.57
CA GLU A 9 -9.21 -15.84 3.60
C GLU A 9 -8.75 -17.25 3.96
N CYS A 10 -7.59 -17.70 3.44
CA CYS A 10 -7.09 -19.02 3.73
C CYS A 10 -6.54 -19.14 5.17
N CYS A 11 -5.82 -18.09 5.65
CA CYS A 11 -5.29 -18.10 7.02
C CYS A 11 -6.35 -17.85 8.09
N ALA A 12 -7.49 -17.26 7.72
CA ALA A 12 -8.61 -17.00 8.63
C ALA A 12 -9.65 -18.14 8.65
N ASP A 13 -9.36 -19.29 8.05
CA ASP A 13 -10.26 -20.44 7.91
C ASP A 13 -11.60 -20.14 7.20
N GLN A 14 -11.68 -19.00 6.50
CA GLN A 14 -12.87 -18.63 5.75
C GLN A 14 -12.93 -19.29 4.38
N LEU A 15 -11.78 -19.68 3.83
CA LEU A 15 -11.66 -20.35 2.56
C LEU A 15 -10.78 -21.61 2.68
N GLY A 16 -11.40 -22.76 2.54
CA GLY A 16 -10.71 -24.04 2.42
C GLY A 16 -10.68 -24.50 0.95
N THR A 17 -9.49 -24.60 0.37
CA THR A 17 -9.30 -25.16 -0.98
C THR A 17 -8.77 -26.58 -0.86
N TRP A 18 -9.68 -27.54 -0.95
CA TRP A 18 -9.33 -28.96 -0.88
C TRP A 18 -9.00 -29.51 -2.27
N ALA A 19 -7.91 -30.26 -2.36
CA ALA A 19 -7.58 -30.96 -3.58
C ALA A 19 -8.68 -31.97 -3.92
N ARG A 20 -9.17 -31.96 -5.17
CA ARG A 20 -10.13 -32.93 -5.72
C ARG A 20 -9.54 -33.54 -6.97
N ASP A 21 -9.25 -34.81 -6.95
CA ASP A 21 -8.74 -35.56 -8.12
C ASP A 21 -7.57 -34.87 -8.87
N GLY A 22 -6.65 -34.25 -8.11
CA GLY A 22 -5.52 -33.48 -8.65
C GLY A 22 -5.82 -32.01 -8.98
N TRP A 23 -7.09 -31.56 -8.97
CA TRP A 23 -7.46 -30.16 -9.11
C TRP A 23 -7.26 -29.42 -7.77
N TRP A 24 -6.83 -28.17 -7.86
CA TRP A 24 -6.61 -27.29 -6.69
C TRP A 24 -5.49 -27.78 -5.74
N TYR A 25 -4.68 -28.74 -6.14
CA TYR A 25 -3.53 -29.15 -5.34
C TYR A 25 -2.43 -28.08 -5.37
N ASP A 26 -2.05 -27.61 -6.58
CA ASP A 26 -1.09 -26.52 -6.80
C ASP A 26 0.14 -26.59 -5.88
N ASN A 27 0.77 -27.76 -5.77
CA ASN A 27 1.85 -28.04 -4.82
C ASN A 27 1.49 -27.75 -3.35
N ALA A 28 0.25 -27.99 -2.96
CA ALA A 28 -0.29 -27.76 -1.62
C ALA A 28 -0.25 -26.29 -1.12
N LYS A 29 -0.02 -25.29 -2.00
CA LYS A 29 0.14 -23.88 -1.61
C LYS A 29 -1.03 -23.34 -0.79
N TRP A 30 -2.25 -23.77 -1.10
CA TRP A 30 -3.48 -23.38 -0.38
C TRP A 30 -3.58 -24.04 0.99
N GLN A 31 -3.19 -25.31 1.06
CA GLN A 31 -3.19 -26.09 2.30
C GLN A 31 -2.14 -25.57 3.28
N TYR A 32 -0.95 -25.20 2.81
CA TYR A 32 0.06 -24.56 3.66
C TYR A 32 -0.43 -23.26 4.29
N LEU A 33 -1.24 -22.46 3.59
CA LEU A 33 -1.84 -21.26 4.15
C LEU A 33 -2.91 -21.60 5.19
N HIS A 34 -3.80 -22.55 4.89
CA HIS A 34 -4.85 -22.99 5.81
C HIS A 34 -4.28 -23.60 7.10
N TYR A 35 -3.26 -24.47 6.98
CA TYR A 35 -2.63 -25.11 8.15
C TYR A 35 -1.56 -24.27 8.84
N HIS A 36 -1.35 -23.05 8.41
CA HIS A 36 -0.32 -22.15 8.95
C HIS A 36 1.10 -22.76 8.92
N THR A 37 1.39 -23.54 7.89
CA THR A 37 2.67 -24.24 7.68
C THR A 37 3.45 -23.71 6.47
N TRP A 38 3.16 -22.47 6.07
CA TRP A 38 3.84 -21.84 4.94
C TRP A 38 5.31 -21.56 5.22
N ALA A 39 6.09 -21.55 4.14
CA ALA A 39 7.47 -21.04 4.13
C ALA A 39 7.52 -19.69 3.40
N ALA A 40 8.66 -19.00 3.50
CA ALA A 40 8.86 -17.69 2.90
C ALA A 40 8.76 -17.67 1.36
N ASP A 41 8.94 -18.82 0.71
CA ASP A 41 8.83 -19.02 -0.73
C ASP A 41 7.39 -19.26 -1.22
N ASN A 42 6.40 -19.29 -0.31
CA ASN A 42 5.01 -19.40 -0.73
C ASN A 42 4.65 -18.26 -1.69
N GLU A 43 4.11 -18.63 -2.86
CA GLU A 43 3.83 -17.74 -3.97
C GLU A 43 2.95 -16.54 -3.56
N SER A 44 1.95 -16.75 -2.71
CA SER A 44 1.05 -15.66 -2.27
C SER A 44 1.75 -14.68 -1.33
N ILE A 45 2.62 -15.17 -0.45
CA ILE A 45 3.43 -14.35 0.46
C ILE A 45 4.43 -13.51 -0.34
N LYS A 46 5.17 -14.16 -1.23
CA LYS A 46 6.14 -13.51 -2.11
C LYS A 46 5.48 -12.45 -2.98
N SER A 47 4.36 -12.78 -3.63
CA SER A 47 3.64 -11.85 -4.49
C SER A 47 3.07 -10.65 -3.72
N GLU A 48 2.59 -10.83 -2.49
CA GLU A 48 2.14 -9.71 -1.66
C GLU A 48 3.28 -8.74 -1.36
N TRP A 49 4.45 -9.27 -0.98
CA TRP A 49 5.65 -8.47 -0.75
C TRP A 49 6.07 -7.69 -2.00
N GLU A 50 6.25 -8.37 -3.12
CA GLU A 50 6.71 -7.79 -4.37
C GLU A 50 5.74 -6.73 -4.91
N ASN A 51 4.44 -6.99 -4.86
CA ASN A 51 3.41 -6.04 -5.30
C ASN A 51 3.40 -4.77 -4.44
N CYS A 52 3.55 -4.91 -3.12
CA CYS A 52 3.59 -3.75 -2.24
C CYS A 52 4.83 -2.89 -2.51
N PHE A 53 6.01 -3.49 -2.62
CA PHE A 53 7.24 -2.73 -2.91
C PHE A 53 7.26 -2.14 -4.32
N THR A 54 6.70 -2.81 -5.31
CA THR A 54 6.52 -2.25 -6.65
C THR A 54 5.66 -0.98 -6.60
N GLY A 55 4.54 -1.02 -5.88
CA GLY A 55 3.68 0.16 -5.72
C GLY A 55 4.35 1.29 -4.93
N ILE A 56 5.11 0.98 -3.87
CA ILE A 56 5.91 1.96 -3.11
C ILE A 56 6.94 2.63 -4.00
N MET A 57 7.67 1.86 -4.81
CA MET A 57 8.69 2.39 -5.71
C MET A 57 8.10 3.30 -6.79
N GLN A 58 6.94 2.94 -7.34
CA GLN A 58 6.21 3.79 -8.29
C GLN A 58 5.77 5.11 -7.63
N ALA A 59 5.22 5.05 -6.42
CA ALA A 59 4.83 6.25 -5.67
C ALA A 59 6.05 7.14 -5.35
N ASN A 60 7.17 6.54 -4.92
CA ASN A 60 8.43 7.27 -4.70
C ASN A 60 8.91 7.96 -5.97
N SER A 61 8.88 7.27 -7.12
CA SER A 61 9.29 7.85 -8.41
C SER A 61 8.50 9.12 -8.71
N VAL A 62 7.18 9.06 -8.61
CA VAL A 62 6.32 10.20 -8.89
C VAL A 62 6.57 11.35 -7.89
N ILE A 63 6.70 11.05 -6.58
CA ILE A 63 6.98 12.07 -5.57
C ILE A 63 8.33 12.75 -5.83
N ASP A 64 9.37 11.96 -6.04
CA ASP A 64 10.73 12.47 -6.29
C ASP A 64 10.79 13.34 -7.56
N ASP A 65 10.06 12.97 -8.60
CA ASP A 65 10.01 13.75 -9.84
C ASP A 65 9.19 15.03 -9.66
N LEU A 66 8.02 14.97 -9.05
CA LEU A 66 7.19 16.15 -8.80
C LEU A 66 7.89 17.19 -7.91
N GLN A 67 8.64 16.75 -6.90
CA GLN A 67 9.38 17.66 -6.01
C GLN A 67 10.52 18.43 -6.71
N LYS A 68 11.00 17.96 -7.86
CA LYS A 68 12.03 18.64 -8.66
C LYS A 68 11.46 19.64 -9.67
N LEU A 69 10.14 19.59 -9.92
CA LEU A 69 9.49 20.41 -10.91
C LEU A 69 9.09 21.78 -10.33
N ASP A 70 9.18 22.80 -11.18
CA ASP A 70 8.57 24.10 -10.94
C ASP A 70 7.17 24.08 -11.55
N PRO A 71 6.10 24.09 -10.74
CA PRO A 71 4.73 23.95 -11.23
C PRO A 71 4.34 25.08 -12.21
N ALA A 72 4.89 26.29 -12.05
CA ALA A 72 4.59 27.43 -12.92
C ALA A 72 5.00 27.17 -14.38
N LYS A 73 6.03 26.37 -14.63
CA LYS A 73 6.47 26.01 -16.00
C LYS A 73 5.47 25.11 -16.73
N PHE A 74 4.53 24.51 -16.00
CA PHE A 74 3.52 23.59 -16.52
C PHE A 74 2.09 24.16 -16.42
N ASN A 75 1.96 25.47 -16.18
CA ASN A 75 0.67 26.12 -15.94
C ASN A 75 -0.13 25.48 -14.80
N MET A 76 0.55 24.96 -13.79
CA MET A 76 0.00 24.29 -12.63
C MET A 76 0.18 25.18 -11.39
N SER A 77 -0.83 25.24 -10.54
CA SER A 77 -0.70 25.90 -9.23
C SER A 77 0.07 25.01 -8.24
N GLN A 78 0.65 25.63 -7.21
CA GLN A 78 1.28 24.88 -6.12
C GLN A 78 0.30 23.93 -5.43
N ALA A 79 -0.97 24.33 -5.25
CA ALA A 79 -1.99 23.51 -4.64
C ALA A 79 -2.32 22.23 -5.45
N GLU A 80 -2.29 22.31 -6.79
CA GLU A 80 -2.45 21.15 -7.65
C GLU A 80 -1.24 20.22 -7.54
N MET A 81 -0.02 20.78 -7.51
CA MET A 81 1.20 19.99 -7.28
C MET A 81 1.16 19.27 -5.92
N ASP A 82 0.80 19.97 -4.86
CA ASP A 82 0.68 19.42 -3.51
C ASP A 82 -0.38 18.32 -3.45
N ASN A 83 -1.50 18.46 -4.16
CA ASN A 83 -2.50 17.42 -4.30
C ASN A 83 -1.93 16.17 -5.01
N PHE A 84 -1.20 16.31 -6.11
CA PHE A 84 -0.59 15.16 -6.78
C PHE A 84 0.43 14.43 -5.88
N ILE A 85 1.24 15.17 -5.14
CA ILE A 85 2.15 14.58 -4.16
C ILE A 85 1.38 13.87 -3.06
N ALA A 86 0.31 14.47 -2.53
CA ALA A 86 -0.53 13.88 -1.48
C ALA A 86 -1.24 12.60 -1.94
N GLN A 87 -1.69 12.53 -3.21
CA GLN A 87 -2.25 11.31 -3.81
C GLN A 87 -1.25 10.15 -3.74
N ASN A 88 0.01 10.41 -4.11
CA ASN A 88 1.05 9.39 -4.12
C ASN A 88 1.53 9.02 -2.70
N LYS A 89 1.58 9.98 -1.78
CA LYS A 89 1.85 9.71 -0.36
C LYS A 89 0.76 8.83 0.27
N ALA A 90 -0.52 9.12 0.04
CA ALA A 90 -1.63 8.30 0.50
C ALA A 90 -1.58 6.87 -0.08
N LEU A 91 -1.21 6.74 -1.37
CA LEU A 91 -1.03 5.45 -2.03
C LEU A 91 0.15 4.68 -1.41
N ARG A 92 1.29 5.33 -1.17
CA ARG A 92 2.46 4.74 -0.50
C ARG A 92 2.11 4.27 0.91
N ALA A 93 1.41 5.10 1.67
CA ALA A 93 0.93 4.76 3.01
C ALA A 93 0.00 3.53 3.00
N TRP A 94 -0.88 3.42 2.00
CA TRP A 94 -1.74 2.24 1.83
C TRP A 94 -0.95 0.95 1.61
N PHE A 95 0.11 0.98 0.79
CA PHE A 95 0.98 -0.18 0.62
C PHE A 95 1.74 -0.52 1.91
N TYR A 96 2.22 0.49 2.64
CA TYR A 96 2.90 0.26 3.92
C TYR A 96 1.96 -0.28 5.02
N ILE A 97 0.69 0.10 5.04
CA ILE A 97 -0.32 -0.54 5.92
C ILE A 97 -0.41 -2.04 5.63
N ARG A 98 -0.43 -2.43 4.37
CA ARG A 98 -0.47 -3.84 3.96
C ARG A 98 0.78 -4.60 4.43
N LEU A 99 1.94 -3.97 4.29
CA LEU A 99 3.21 -4.55 4.74
C LEU A 99 3.29 -4.63 6.27
N LEU A 100 2.84 -3.60 6.99
CA LEU A 100 2.77 -3.61 8.45
C LEU A 100 1.87 -4.73 8.96
N ASP A 101 0.72 -4.91 8.33
CA ASP A 101 -0.27 -5.93 8.66
C ASP A 101 0.28 -7.37 8.43
N ALA A 102 0.93 -7.60 7.29
CA ALA A 102 1.36 -8.94 6.89
C ALA A 102 2.76 -9.32 7.40
N PHE A 103 3.70 -8.36 7.52
CA PHE A 103 5.12 -8.66 7.74
C PHE A 103 5.74 -7.97 8.96
N ARG A 104 5.10 -6.99 9.54
CA ARG A 104 5.56 -6.20 10.69
C ARG A 104 6.85 -5.41 10.45
N ASN A 105 7.99 -6.09 10.39
CA ASN A 105 9.32 -5.49 10.17
C ASN A 105 9.64 -5.50 8.67
N VAL A 106 9.74 -4.31 8.07
CA VAL A 106 10.00 -4.17 6.63
C VAL A 106 10.98 -3.03 6.36
N PRO A 107 11.68 -3.04 5.21
CA PRO A 107 12.47 -1.89 4.78
C PRO A 107 11.59 -0.65 4.55
N LEU A 108 12.04 0.52 5.04
CA LEU A 108 11.34 1.78 4.85
C LEU A 108 12.04 2.61 3.76
N ALA A 109 11.62 2.42 2.51
CA ALA A 109 12.11 3.17 1.36
C ALA A 109 11.17 4.35 1.04
N VAL A 110 11.67 5.58 1.16
CA VAL A 110 10.89 6.82 0.98
C VAL A 110 11.29 7.63 -0.26
N SER A 111 12.33 7.20 -0.97
CA SER A 111 12.77 7.78 -2.25
C SER A 111 13.38 6.71 -3.16
N LEU A 112 13.55 7.02 -4.45
CA LEU A 112 14.19 6.11 -5.41
C LEU A 112 15.68 5.90 -5.09
N ASP A 113 16.38 6.92 -4.61
CA ASP A 113 17.81 6.81 -4.32
C ASP A 113 18.09 5.81 -3.18
N GLN A 114 17.17 5.67 -2.24
CA GLN A 114 17.27 4.68 -1.18
C GLN A 114 17.08 3.23 -1.68
N SER A 115 16.42 3.02 -2.82
CA SER A 115 16.25 1.69 -3.40
C SER A 115 17.54 1.08 -3.94
N LYS A 116 18.54 1.91 -4.23
CA LYS A 116 19.86 1.49 -4.73
C LYS A 116 20.79 1.02 -3.61
N ASN A 117 20.47 1.38 -2.38
CA ASN A 117 21.24 0.99 -1.20
C ASN A 117 20.43 -0.01 -0.38
N SER A 118 21.11 -0.88 0.37
CA SER A 118 20.46 -1.78 1.30
C SER A 118 19.75 -0.97 2.39
N VAL A 119 18.43 -0.82 2.27
CA VAL A 119 17.60 -0.17 3.28
C VAL A 119 17.33 -1.18 4.40
N GLY A 120 17.74 -0.88 5.62
CA GLY A 120 17.47 -1.72 6.78
C GLY A 120 15.98 -1.82 7.10
N GLN A 121 15.59 -2.92 7.76
CA GLN A 121 14.25 -3.06 8.30
C GLN A 121 14.03 -2.08 9.46
N VAL A 122 12.84 -1.49 9.53
CA VAL A 122 12.40 -0.68 10.66
C VAL A 122 11.46 -1.49 11.57
N THR A 123 11.31 -1.03 12.80
CA THR A 123 10.35 -1.63 13.74
C THR A 123 8.91 -1.34 13.32
N PRO A 124 7.93 -2.15 13.77
CA PRO A 124 6.51 -1.86 13.51
C PRO A 124 6.07 -0.49 14.01
N GLN A 125 6.62 -0.02 15.13
CA GLN A 125 6.31 1.30 15.69
C GLN A 125 6.85 2.44 14.81
N GLU A 126 8.06 2.32 14.30
CA GLU A 126 8.63 3.31 13.37
C GLU A 126 7.84 3.36 12.07
N LEU A 127 7.45 2.19 11.55
CA LEU A 127 6.62 2.09 10.34
C LEU A 127 5.23 2.70 10.59
N PHE A 128 4.60 2.41 11.73
CA PHE A 128 3.33 3.00 12.13
C PHE A 128 3.41 4.53 12.17
N ASN A 129 4.42 5.10 12.83
CA ASN A 129 4.62 6.54 12.96
C ASN A 129 4.83 7.21 11.58
N PHE A 130 5.56 6.53 10.68
CA PHE A 130 5.73 7.00 9.32
C PHE A 130 4.39 7.04 8.56
N ILE A 131 3.62 5.95 8.58
CA ILE A 131 2.32 5.85 7.90
C ILE A 131 1.35 6.91 8.45
N GLU A 132 1.30 7.08 9.77
CA GLU A 132 0.45 8.07 10.42
C GLU A 132 0.79 9.49 9.94
N THR A 133 2.07 9.84 9.91
CA THR A 133 2.54 11.15 9.46
C THR A 133 2.24 11.39 7.97
N GLU A 134 2.49 10.39 7.13
CA GLU A 134 2.17 10.47 5.69
C GLU A 134 0.68 10.72 5.44
N LEU A 135 -0.20 10.00 6.14
CA LEU A 135 -1.64 10.16 5.98
C LEU A 135 -2.14 11.50 6.54
N LYS A 136 -1.67 11.93 7.71
CA LYS A 136 -2.06 13.22 8.28
C LYS A 136 -1.68 14.38 7.38
N THR A 137 -0.45 14.39 6.85
CA THR A 137 0.01 15.42 5.92
C THR A 137 -0.72 15.36 4.58
N SER A 138 -1.04 14.17 4.08
CA SER A 138 -1.78 14.01 2.83
C SER A 138 -3.22 14.54 2.94
N ILE A 139 -3.90 14.32 4.06
CA ILE A 139 -5.28 14.77 4.29
C ILE A 139 -5.42 16.29 4.10
N GLU A 140 -4.42 17.07 4.43
CA GLU A 140 -4.45 18.54 4.30
C GLU A 140 -4.57 18.97 2.84
N ALA A 141 -3.83 18.34 1.93
CA ALA A 141 -3.76 18.68 0.51
C ALA A 141 -4.75 17.92 -0.39
N LEU A 142 -5.31 16.80 0.09
CA LEU A 142 -6.27 16.01 -0.67
C LEU A 142 -7.63 16.72 -0.82
N PRO A 143 -8.37 16.50 -1.94
CA PRO A 143 -9.69 17.07 -2.12
C PRO A 143 -10.71 16.50 -1.14
N ALA A 144 -11.63 17.33 -0.67
CA ALA A 144 -12.80 16.83 0.04
C ALA A 144 -13.72 16.09 -0.94
N LYS A 145 -14.26 14.93 -0.53
CA LYS A 145 -15.32 14.28 -1.29
C LYS A 145 -16.63 15.07 -1.08
N ASN A 146 -17.04 15.83 -2.07
CA ASN A 146 -18.40 16.36 -2.13
C ASN A 146 -19.30 15.31 -2.78
N GLY A 147 -20.46 15.05 -2.21
CA GLY A 147 -21.34 13.93 -2.58
C GLY A 147 -21.91 13.93 -4.01
N ASN A 148 -21.54 14.90 -4.84
CA ASN A 148 -21.98 15.00 -6.22
C ASN A 148 -20.85 14.62 -7.18
N ALA A 149 -21.13 13.70 -8.08
CA ALA A 149 -20.23 13.21 -9.15
C ALA A 149 -19.75 14.33 -10.12
N GLY A 150 -20.14 15.59 -9.92
CA GLY A 150 -19.79 16.73 -10.78
C GLY A 150 -18.63 17.59 -10.30
N ASN A 151 -17.99 17.30 -9.19
CA ASN A 151 -17.01 18.20 -8.57
C ASN A 151 -15.55 17.91 -8.94
N GLY A 152 -15.28 17.35 -10.10
CA GLY A 152 -13.93 17.21 -10.62
C GLY A 152 -13.04 16.15 -9.97
N ILE A 153 -13.56 15.39 -8.97
CA ILE A 153 -12.83 14.26 -8.40
C ILE A 153 -13.04 13.05 -9.30
N ALA A 154 -12.01 12.66 -10.01
CA ALA A 154 -12.05 11.46 -10.83
C ALA A 154 -12.21 10.21 -9.95
N GLN A 155 -12.93 9.22 -10.48
CA GLN A 155 -13.04 7.93 -9.82
C GLN A 155 -11.65 7.31 -9.63
N GLY A 156 -11.36 6.81 -8.43
CA GLY A 156 -10.06 6.22 -8.10
C GLY A 156 -9.05 7.19 -7.48
N GLN A 157 -9.37 8.47 -7.33
CA GLN A 157 -8.53 9.42 -6.61
C GLN A 157 -8.73 9.31 -5.09
N TRP A 158 -7.64 9.51 -4.36
CA TRP A 158 -7.70 9.66 -2.91
C TRP A 158 -8.41 10.97 -2.53
N THR A 159 -9.22 10.90 -1.50
CA THR A 159 -9.90 12.05 -0.89
C THR A 159 -9.52 12.15 0.58
N LYS A 160 -9.79 13.30 1.22
CA LYS A 160 -9.64 13.46 2.67
C LYS A 160 -10.33 12.32 3.44
N ALA A 161 -11.55 11.98 3.06
CA ALA A 161 -12.30 10.89 3.70
C ALA A 161 -11.64 9.51 3.48
N GLY A 162 -11.11 9.24 2.28
CA GLY A 162 -10.40 8.01 1.98
C GLY A 162 -9.12 7.85 2.80
N ALA A 163 -8.30 8.91 2.89
CA ALA A 163 -7.10 8.91 3.71
C ALA A 163 -7.41 8.82 5.22
N ALA A 164 -8.47 9.49 5.70
CA ALA A 164 -8.94 9.37 7.08
C ALA A 164 -9.42 7.95 7.40
N ALA A 165 -10.09 7.27 6.47
CA ALA A 165 -10.48 5.86 6.65
C ALA A 165 -9.26 4.93 6.76
N LEU A 166 -8.15 5.22 6.05
CA LEU A 166 -6.89 4.49 6.24
C LEU A 166 -6.28 4.73 7.63
N LEU A 167 -6.35 5.96 8.16
CA LEU A 167 -5.92 6.24 9.55
C LEU A 167 -6.74 5.45 10.57
N VAL A 168 -8.06 5.40 10.40
CA VAL A 168 -8.91 4.56 11.26
C VAL A 168 -8.46 3.11 11.20
N ARG A 169 -8.22 2.58 10.01
CA ARG A 169 -7.71 1.20 9.85
C ARG A 169 -6.34 1.01 10.51
N LEU A 170 -5.44 1.99 10.39
CA LEU A 170 -4.12 1.94 11.03
C LEU A 170 -4.24 1.88 12.56
N TYR A 171 -5.13 2.68 13.15
CA TYR A 171 -5.33 2.72 14.60
C TYR A 171 -6.06 1.49 15.18
N LEU A 172 -6.77 0.74 14.35
CA LEU A 172 -7.44 -0.50 14.75
C LEU A 172 -6.57 -1.75 14.58
N ASN A 173 -5.39 -1.63 13.98
CA ASN A 173 -4.44 -2.71 13.75
C ASN A 173 -3.41 -2.76 14.88
#